data_73b59bac274b348661ada3ca13be2227
#
_entry.id   73b59bac274b348661ada3ca13be2227
#
_cell.length_a   1.000
_cell.length_b   1.000
_cell.length_c   1.000
_cell.angle_alpha   90.00
_cell.angle_beta   90.00
_cell.angle_gamma   90.00
#
_symmetry.space_group_name_H-M   'P 1'
#
loop_
_entity.id
_entity.type
_entity.pdbx_description
1 polymer ?
#
loop_
_entity_poly.entity_id
_entity_poly.type
_entity_poly.pdbx_seq_one_letter_code
_entity_poly.pdbx_strand_id
1 'polypeptide(L)'
;YSIKNVEHLFRGKRETEVADGAASVVVYEDWRESGGANEWASQDNGLTSWQQDADNFDWSPWPVLSAIRDYNIDDCESTLDLVEWLRLQQKKNEIVYQPPEQKIATEEEKNEQQINREQKREELKLRQQGLIDLFTNSETLKKDAKAALLVSLLLFYERERKPQAWSYYDRLEKTEDELFHDDTVVYGLTITHKELENNSYKCTAIYSNDQPIRTDKISSATVQGSDAKATRIKFEEVDHHEGAITFNIKQDQSEVLENNPLTLFGDEMFINTDTLEMRLCDVTEAYFETGKLSGSLTALLERSAPKFKGTGNPLPVCRKRYPVDQEYLDAIIKTVHAMDNTCLCIQGPPGAGKTYTAEHVIASLVKQGKRVGIMSNSHAAIMNLLLPVASKVPNNDTVKIGGFKTQKEFKQLFSNERYPQLFYRTGMKFTGKQPYESFSVVGATAYGFAKEDMREDPLDYLFVGEASQVAMANLVAVSGATKNIILMGDQMQ
;
A
#
# COMPACT_ATOMS: atom_id res chain seq x y z
N TYR A 1 26.69 -9.39 -2.78
CA TYR A 1 27.21 -10.73 -2.42
C TYR A 1 26.17 -11.48 -1.59
N SER A 2 25.80 -12.71 -2.00
CA SER A 2 24.95 -13.57 -1.17
C SER A 2 25.73 -14.02 0.07
N ILE A 3 25.06 -14.16 1.22
CA ILE A 3 25.66 -14.72 2.44
C ILE A 3 26.32 -16.06 2.17
N LYS A 4 25.74 -16.88 1.30
CA LYS A 4 26.27 -18.19 0.89
C LYS A 4 27.66 -18.12 0.25
N ASN A 5 27.98 -17.00 -0.42
CA ASN A 5 29.29 -16.80 -1.07
C ASN A 5 30.39 -16.46 -0.06
N VAL A 6 30.06 -15.96 1.12
CA VAL A 6 31.00 -15.56 2.16
C VAL A 6 30.99 -16.45 3.39
N GLU A 7 30.00 -17.33 3.46
CA GLU A 7 29.77 -18.21 4.64
C GLU A 7 30.99 -19.06 5.00
N HIS A 8 31.76 -19.52 4.00
CA HIS A 8 32.99 -20.28 4.21
C HIS A 8 34.08 -19.52 5.01
N LEU A 9 33.94 -18.21 5.21
CA LEU A 9 34.85 -17.39 5.98
C LEU A 9 34.63 -17.52 7.51
N PHE A 10 33.43 -17.94 7.94
CA PHE A 10 33.07 -17.91 9.36
C PHE A 10 32.39 -19.17 9.88
N ARG A 11 31.90 -20.07 8.98
CA ARG A 11 31.34 -21.36 9.39
C ARG A 11 31.70 -22.48 8.41
N GLY A 12 31.41 -23.72 8.81
CA GLY A 12 31.62 -24.91 7.99
C GLY A 12 30.60 -25.04 6.86
N LYS A 13 30.76 -26.09 6.05
CA LYS A 13 29.80 -26.43 5.00
C LYS A 13 28.45 -26.80 5.61
N ARG A 14 27.37 -26.36 5.02
CA ARG A 14 26.00 -26.73 5.42
C ARG A 14 25.77 -28.22 5.27
N GLU A 15 25.04 -28.80 6.22
CA GLU A 15 24.66 -30.23 6.25
C GLU A 15 23.17 -30.40 5.90
N THR A 16 22.44 -29.32 5.58
CA THR A 16 21.01 -29.37 5.26
C THR A 16 20.77 -30.08 3.93
N GLU A 17 19.72 -30.91 3.85
CA GLU A 17 19.32 -31.63 2.62
C GLU A 17 18.88 -30.69 1.51
N VAL A 18 18.24 -29.56 1.87
CA VAL A 18 17.85 -28.51 0.94
C VAL A 18 19.03 -27.55 0.75
N ALA A 19 19.50 -27.43 -0.49
CA ALA A 19 20.74 -26.71 -0.78
C ALA A 19 20.58 -25.18 -0.82
N ASP A 20 19.42 -24.69 -1.27
CA ASP A 20 19.16 -23.24 -1.45
C ASP A 20 17.65 -22.92 -1.44
N GLY A 21 17.32 -21.60 -1.43
CA GLY A 21 15.94 -21.14 -1.39
C GLY A 21 15.12 -21.54 -2.62
N ALA A 22 15.73 -21.63 -3.80
CA ALA A 22 15.02 -22.08 -5.01
C ALA A 22 14.71 -23.59 -4.90
N ALA A 23 15.66 -24.38 -4.40
CA ALA A 23 15.45 -25.81 -4.14
C ALA A 23 14.35 -26.02 -3.09
N SER A 24 14.25 -25.18 -2.04
CA SER A 24 13.21 -25.30 -1.03
C SER A 24 11.80 -25.08 -1.61
N VAL A 25 11.65 -24.15 -2.58
CA VAL A 25 10.38 -23.89 -3.28
C VAL A 25 10.00 -25.11 -4.13
N VAL A 26 10.93 -25.65 -4.91
CA VAL A 26 10.69 -26.83 -5.77
C VAL A 26 10.26 -28.03 -4.91
N VAL A 27 11.01 -28.32 -3.85
CA VAL A 27 10.70 -29.44 -2.94
C VAL A 27 9.32 -29.26 -2.28
N TYR A 28 8.96 -28.03 -1.91
CA TYR A 28 7.63 -27.74 -1.35
C TYR A 28 6.52 -27.94 -2.38
N GLU A 29 6.69 -27.46 -3.62
CA GLU A 29 5.70 -27.61 -4.67
C GLU A 29 5.50 -29.09 -5.06
N ASP A 30 6.56 -29.85 -5.20
CA ASP A 30 6.49 -31.29 -5.46
C ASP A 30 5.74 -32.03 -4.33
N TRP A 31 6.02 -31.69 -3.08
CA TRP A 31 5.31 -32.22 -1.93
C TRP A 31 3.82 -31.84 -1.95
N ARG A 32 3.50 -30.61 -2.28
CA ARG A 32 2.12 -30.12 -2.38
C ARG A 32 1.35 -30.83 -3.50
N GLU A 33 1.95 -30.99 -4.68
CA GLU A 33 1.35 -31.65 -5.84
C GLU A 33 1.16 -33.16 -5.63
N SER A 34 2.04 -33.80 -4.86
CA SER A 34 1.91 -35.20 -4.48
C SER A 34 0.80 -35.49 -3.45
N GLY A 35 0.08 -34.46 -2.99
CA GLY A 35 -1.02 -34.58 -2.02
C GLY A 35 -0.64 -34.34 -0.57
N GLY A 36 0.61 -34.02 -0.27
CA GLY A 36 1.10 -33.77 1.09
C GLY A 36 0.35 -32.66 1.83
N ALA A 37 -0.08 -31.60 1.10
CA ALA A 37 -0.86 -30.52 1.69
C ALA A 37 -2.27 -30.98 2.15
N ASN A 38 -2.89 -31.92 1.44
CA ASN A 38 -4.18 -32.49 1.84
C ASN A 38 -4.02 -33.40 3.06
N GLU A 39 -2.94 -34.19 3.10
CA GLU A 39 -2.60 -35.04 4.24
C GLU A 39 -2.32 -34.19 5.49
N TRP A 40 -1.51 -33.13 5.36
CA TRP A 40 -1.27 -32.14 6.42
C TRP A 40 -2.56 -31.53 6.96
N ALA A 41 -3.45 -31.08 6.07
CA ALA A 41 -4.71 -30.44 6.44
C ALA A 41 -5.72 -31.42 7.08
N SER A 42 -5.61 -32.72 6.80
CA SER A 42 -6.51 -33.73 7.33
C SER A 42 -6.16 -34.19 8.75
N GLN A 43 -4.95 -33.91 9.22
CA GLN A 43 -4.48 -34.24 10.54
C GLN A 43 -4.65 -33.05 11.50
N ASP A 44 -5.04 -33.34 12.74
CA ASP A 44 -4.99 -32.38 13.84
C ASP A 44 -3.53 -32.26 14.30
N ASN A 45 -2.78 -31.39 13.63
CA ASN A 45 -1.34 -31.24 13.87
C ASN A 45 -1.03 -30.49 15.17
N GLY A 46 -2.04 -30.03 15.91
CA GLY A 46 -1.84 -29.17 17.08
C GLY A 46 -1.27 -27.79 16.79
N LEU A 47 -0.88 -27.48 15.54
CA LEU A 47 -0.39 -26.17 15.11
C LEU A 47 -1.56 -25.26 14.72
N THR A 48 -2.32 -24.80 15.70
CA THR A 48 -3.50 -23.93 15.46
C THR A 48 -3.16 -22.44 15.45
N SER A 49 -1.93 -22.05 15.81
CA SER A 49 -1.50 -20.64 15.81
C SER A 49 0.02 -20.52 15.68
N TRP A 50 0.48 -19.34 15.26
CA TRP A 50 1.89 -18.91 15.19
C TRP A 50 2.64 -18.95 16.53
N GLN A 51 1.93 -19.15 17.62
CA GLN A 51 2.44 -19.10 18.99
C GLN A 51 2.64 -20.49 19.59
N GLN A 52 2.30 -21.53 18.85
CA GLN A 52 2.61 -22.89 19.30
C GLN A 52 4.07 -23.19 19.03
N ASP A 53 4.70 -23.71 20.06
CA ASP A 53 6.11 -23.98 20.19
C ASP A 53 6.55 -24.98 19.10
N ALA A 54 6.98 -24.47 17.95
CA ALA A 54 7.42 -25.27 16.80
C ALA A 54 8.62 -26.18 17.16
N ASP A 55 9.32 -25.87 18.24
CA ASP A 55 10.47 -26.66 18.74
C ASP A 55 10.03 -27.97 19.42
N ASN A 56 8.79 -28.02 19.94
CA ASN A 56 8.22 -29.21 20.56
C ASN A 56 7.31 -30.01 19.62
N PHE A 57 7.17 -29.58 18.35
CA PHE A 57 6.39 -30.33 17.38
C PHE A 57 7.13 -31.53 16.82
N ASP A 58 6.46 -32.68 16.74
CA ASP A 58 7.04 -33.89 16.13
C ASP A 58 7.02 -33.78 14.61
N TRP A 59 8.15 -33.44 14.02
CA TRP A 59 8.35 -33.32 12.57
C TRP A 59 8.59 -34.66 11.87
N SER A 60 8.77 -35.77 12.61
CA SER A 60 9.13 -37.07 12.02
C SER A 60 8.13 -37.59 10.97
N PRO A 61 6.81 -37.31 11.04
CA PRO A 61 5.89 -37.68 9.98
C PRO A 61 6.00 -36.80 8.69
N TRP A 62 6.73 -35.69 8.77
CA TRP A 62 6.77 -34.67 7.73
C TRP A 62 8.20 -34.36 7.26
N PRO A 63 8.91 -35.33 6.67
CA PRO A 63 10.34 -35.15 6.36
C PRO A 63 10.63 -34.00 5.43
N VAL A 64 9.76 -33.73 4.42
CA VAL A 64 9.92 -32.62 3.49
C VAL A 64 9.79 -31.26 4.19
N LEU A 65 8.77 -31.10 5.02
CA LEU A 65 8.59 -29.86 5.79
C LEU A 65 9.68 -29.67 6.83
N SER A 66 10.17 -30.77 7.45
CA SER A 66 11.33 -30.75 8.34
C SER A 66 12.59 -30.27 7.63
N ALA A 67 12.88 -30.80 6.45
CA ALA A 67 14.06 -30.39 5.67
C ALA A 67 14.01 -28.91 5.27
N ILE A 68 12.83 -28.38 4.89
CA ILE A 68 12.64 -26.96 4.62
C ILE A 68 12.79 -26.11 5.88
N ARG A 69 12.25 -26.57 7.00
CA ARG A 69 12.42 -25.91 8.31
C ARG A 69 13.89 -25.83 8.70
N ASP A 70 14.61 -26.94 8.62
CA ASP A 70 16.02 -27.03 9.00
C ASP A 70 16.89 -26.14 8.11
N TYR A 71 16.58 -26.06 6.82
CA TYR A 71 17.19 -25.08 5.92
C TYR A 71 16.95 -23.63 6.36
N ASN A 72 15.72 -23.27 6.74
CA ASN A 72 15.42 -21.91 7.19
C ASN A 72 16.08 -21.56 8.54
N ILE A 73 16.18 -22.53 9.47
CA ILE A 73 16.92 -22.35 10.72
C ILE A 73 18.38 -22.08 10.42
N ASP A 74 19.00 -22.89 9.56
CA ASP A 74 20.40 -22.75 9.19
C ASP A 74 20.69 -21.41 8.49
N ASP A 75 19.78 -20.89 7.67
CA ASP A 75 19.89 -19.54 7.08
C ASP A 75 19.86 -18.43 8.13
N CYS A 76 19.01 -18.56 9.16
CA CYS A 76 18.96 -17.61 10.27
C CYS A 76 20.23 -17.66 11.12
N GLU A 77 20.70 -18.85 11.46
CA GLU A 77 21.92 -19.06 12.22
C GLU A 77 23.15 -18.54 11.46
N SER A 78 23.23 -18.81 10.15
CA SER A 78 24.31 -18.30 9.31
C SER A 78 24.35 -16.76 9.31
N THR A 79 23.20 -16.12 9.33
CA THR A 79 23.11 -14.66 9.43
C THR A 79 23.64 -14.13 10.76
N LEU A 80 23.33 -14.82 11.86
CA LEU A 80 23.82 -14.49 13.19
C LEU A 80 25.35 -14.67 13.27
N ASP A 81 25.85 -15.81 12.79
CA ASP A 81 27.29 -16.11 12.75
C ASP A 81 28.05 -15.06 11.93
N LEU A 82 27.49 -14.61 10.80
CA LEU A 82 28.10 -13.54 10.01
C LEU A 82 28.21 -12.23 10.82
N VAL A 83 27.16 -11.84 11.54
CA VAL A 83 27.17 -10.62 12.36
C VAL A 83 28.23 -10.74 13.47
N GLU A 84 28.32 -11.87 14.13
CA GLU A 84 29.32 -12.11 15.17
C GLU A 84 30.74 -12.09 14.62
N TRP A 85 30.94 -12.74 13.47
CA TRP A 85 32.24 -12.73 12.79
C TRP A 85 32.65 -11.33 12.35
N LEU A 86 31.74 -10.55 11.77
CA LEU A 86 32.02 -9.16 11.38
C LEU A 86 32.36 -8.28 12.58
N ARG A 87 31.66 -8.42 13.71
CA ARG A 87 31.98 -7.73 14.96
C ARG A 87 33.36 -8.12 15.49
N LEU A 88 33.70 -9.40 15.39
CA LEU A 88 35.03 -9.89 15.75
C LEU A 88 36.12 -9.29 14.85
N GLN A 89 35.89 -9.25 13.52
CA GLN A 89 36.85 -8.64 12.58
C GLN A 89 36.98 -7.13 12.82
N GLN A 90 35.89 -6.45 13.10
CA GLN A 90 35.87 -5.05 13.45
C GLN A 90 36.75 -4.77 14.67
N LYS A 91 36.57 -5.55 15.72
CA LYS A 91 37.36 -5.46 16.95
C LYS A 91 38.86 -5.79 16.72
N LYS A 92 39.13 -6.87 15.96
CA LYS A 92 40.45 -7.35 15.66
C LYS A 92 41.29 -6.36 14.84
N ASN A 93 40.64 -5.63 13.93
CA ASN A 93 41.28 -4.70 13.02
C ASN A 93 41.14 -3.24 13.49
N GLU A 94 40.63 -3.02 14.70
CA GLU A 94 40.44 -1.68 15.29
C GLU A 94 39.59 -0.74 14.39
N ILE A 95 38.65 -1.32 13.61
CA ILE A 95 37.80 -0.55 12.72
C ILE A 95 36.76 0.19 13.55
N VAL A 96 36.90 1.51 13.64
CA VAL A 96 35.88 2.36 14.27
C VAL A 96 34.68 2.46 13.31
N TYR A 97 33.48 2.18 13.83
CA TYR A 97 32.25 2.42 13.07
C TYR A 97 32.20 3.90 12.68
N GLN A 98 32.28 4.14 11.41
CA GLN A 98 31.94 5.45 10.83
C GLN A 98 30.50 5.32 10.32
N PRO A 99 29.54 6.04 10.91
CA PRO A 99 28.22 6.14 10.26
C PRO A 99 28.45 6.63 8.83
N PRO A 100 27.67 6.12 7.85
CA PRO A 100 27.75 6.64 6.49
C PRO A 100 27.70 8.16 6.59
N GLU A 101 28.68 8.84 5.94
CA GLU A 101 28.66 10.30 5.86
C GLU A 101 27.29 10.70 5.32
N GLN A 102 26.41 11.09 6.22
CA GLN A 102 25.27 11.87 5.80
C GLN A 102 25.91 13.16 5.27
N LYS A 103 25.91 13.33 3.95
CA LYS A 103 26.08 14.67 3.37
C LYS A 103 24.92 15.49 3.95
N ILE A 104 25.17 16.09 5.10
CA ILE A 104 24.31 17.10 5.68
C ILE A 104 24.46 18.27 4.73
N ALA A 105 23.51 18.41 3.81
CA ALA A 105 23.36 19.64 3.05
C ALA A 105 23.35 20.77 4.08
N THR A 106 24.18 21.77 3.88
CA THR A 106 24.28 22.90 4.81
C THR A 106 22.89 23.51 4.99
N GLU A 107 22.56 23.99 6.19
CA GLU A 107 21.20 24.53 6.49
C GLU A 107 20.82 25.67 5.52
N GLU A 108 21.78 26.33 4.90
CA GLU A 108 21.59 27.38 3.89
C GLU A 108 21.07 26.84 2.55
N GLU A 109 21.25 25.55 2.23
CA GLU A 109 20.82 24.91 0.99
C GLU A 109 19.43 24.27 1.09
N LYS A 110 18.87 24.16 2.30
CA LYS A 110 17.53 23.59 2.51
C LYS A 110 16.46 24.67 2.37
N ASN A 111 15.62 24.52 1.37
CA ASN A 111 14.39 25.31 1.23
C ASN A 111 13.52 25.11 2.49
N GLU A 112 12.90 26.18 3.02
CA GLU A 112 12.00 26.16 4.21
C GLU A 112 10.96 25.01 4.16
N GLN A 113 10.50 24.64 2.96
CA GLN A 113 9.56 23.53 2.78
C GLN A 113 10.19 22.16 3.05
N GLN A 114 11.49 21.99 2.78
CA GLN A 114 12.19 20.74 3.06
C GLN A 114 12.45 20.60 4.56
N ILE A 115 12.90 21.66 5.20
CA ILE A 115 13.12 21.72 6.67
C ILE A 115 11.82 21.36 7.39
N ASN A 116 10.69 21.96 7.00
CA ASN A 116 9.39 21.69 7.61
C ASN A 116 8.92 20.23 7.40
N ARG A 117 9.24 19.62 6.25
CA ARG A 117 8.95 18.20 6.00
C ARG A 117 9.81 17.27 6.83
N GLU A 118 11.09 17.56 6.96
CA GLU A 118 12.02 16.76 7.78
C GLU A 118 11.65 16.84 9.26
N GLN A 119 11.32 18.01 9.78
CA GLN A 119 10.84 18.19 11.13
C GLN A 119 9.56 17.40 11.41
N LYS A 120 8.54 17.50 10.55
CA LYS A 120 7.30 16.72 10.68
C LYS A 120 7.55 15.21 10.62
N ARG A 121 8.50 14.77 9.82
CA ARG A 121 8.87 13.36 9.74
C ARG A 121 9.55 12.87 11.01
N GLU A 122 10.42 13.70 11.59
CA GLU A 122 11.07 13.39 12.87
C GLU A 122 10.10 13.38 14.04
N GLU A 123 9.20 14.35 14.10
CA GLU A 123 8.11 14.38 15.08
C GLU A 123 7.24 13.12 15.01
N LEU A 124 6.90 12.68 13.78
CA LEU A 124 6.13 11.46 13.59
C LEU A 124 6.87 10.22 14.09
N LYS A 125 8.18 10.10 13.81
CA LYS A 125 9.00 8.98 14.31
C LYS A 125 9.08 8.97 15.84
N LEU A 126 9.30 10.12 16.44
CA LEU A 126 9.32 10.26 17.92
C LEU A 126 7.98 9.85 18.52
N ARG A 127 6.88 10.24 17.90
CA ARG A 127 5.54 9.87 18.32
C ARG A 127 5.29 8.36 18.21
N GLN A 128 5.67 7.74 17.09
CA GLN A 128 5.58 6.29 16.90
C GLN A 128 6.41 5.54 17.95
N GLN A 129 7.66 5.98 18.19
CA GLN A 129 8.52 5.36 19.18
C GLN A 129 7.95 5.50 20.61
N GLY A 130 7.42 6.68 20.96
CA GLY A 130 6.77 6.90 22.25
C GLY A 130 5.60 5.95 22.52
N LEU A 131 4.78 5.67 21.49
CA LEU A 131 3.67 4.71 21.61
C LEU A 131 4.16 3.26 21.75
N ILE A 132 5.23 2.88 21.03
CA ILE A 132 5.88 1.58 21.16
C ILE A 132 6.45 1.40 22.58
N ASP A 133 7.10 2.44 23.10
CA ASP A 133 7.67 2.42 24.45
C ASP A 133 6.60 2.32 25.53
N LEU A 134 5.49 3.06 25.39
CA LEU A 134 4.33 2.96 26.29
C LEU A 134 3.75 1.54 26.31
N PHE A 135 3.58 0.91 25.15
CA PHE A 135 3.13 -0.47 25.04
C PHE A 135 4.14 -1.43 25.71
N THR A 136 5.42 -1.26 25.39
CA THR A 136 6.49 -2.13 25.86
C THR A 136 6.65 -2.08 27.39
N ASN A 137 6.39 -0.94 28.01
CA ASN A 137 6.52 -0.74 29.45
C ASN A 137 5.22 -1.02 30.24
N SER A 138 4.09 -1.29 29.56
CA SER A 138 2.79 -1.52 30.21
C SER A 138 2.37 -2.99 30.16
N GLU A 139 2.37 -3.66 31.30
CA GLU A 139 1.90 -5.04 31.42
C GLU A 139 0.40 -5.21 31.11
N THR A 140 -0.38 -4.16 31.21
CA THR A 140 -1.81 -4.14 30.87
C THR A 140 -2.00 -4.11 29.37
N LEU A 141 -1.29 -3.21 28.67
CA LEU A 141 -1.39 -3.07 27.21
C LEU A 141 -0.84 -4.30 26.49
N LYS A 142 0.24 -4.92 27.00
CA LYS A 142 0.79 -6.18 26.42
C LYS A 142 -0.20 -7.34 26.41
N LYS A 143 -1.12 -7.39 27.35
CA LYS A 143 -2.17 -8.42 27.41
C LYS A 143 -3.38 -8.10 26.54
N ASP A 144 -3.43 -6.90 25.99
CA ASP A 144 -4.52 -6.46 25.11
C ASP A 144 -4.17 -6.71 23.63
N ALA A 145 -4.86 -7.67 23.02
CA ALA A 145 -4.64 -8.06 21.63
C ALA A 145 -4.87 -6.89 20.63
N LYS A 146 -5.78 -5.95 20.91
CA LYS A 146 -6.01 -4.77 20.07
C LYS A 146 -4.86 -3.79 20.20
N ALA A 147 -4.37 -3.55 21.41
CA ALA A 147 -3.18 -2.72 21.62
C ALA A 147 -1.97 -3.28 20.88
N ALA A 148 -1.73 -4.60 21.00
CA ALA A 148 -0.65 -5.28 20.30
C ALA A 148 -0.78 -5.15 18.77
N LEU A 149 -1.99 -5.31 18.23
CA LEU A 149 -2.24 -5.13 16.79
C LEU A 149 -1.98 -3.69 16.36
N LEU A 150 -2.51 -2.70 17.05
CA LEU A 150 -2.33 -1.27 16.72
C LEU A 150 -0.85 -0.88 16.71
N VAL A 151 -0.09 -1.29 17.74
CA VAL A 151 1.35 -1.05 17.80
C VAL A 151 2.10 -1.73 16.63
N SER A 152 1.72 -2.96 16.28
CA SER A 152 2.33 -3.66 15.15
C SER A 152 2.12 -2.94 13.82
N LEU A 153 1.06 -2.15 13.68
CA LEU A 153 0.74 -1.39 12.47
C LEU A 153 1.47 -0.03 12.40
N LEU A 154 1.96 0.53 13.51
CA LEU A 154 2.63 1.85 13.53
C LEU A 154 3.80 1.94 12.54
N LEU A 155 4.60 0.89 12.42
CA LEU A 155 5.73 0.82 11.50
C LEU A 155 5.41 0.09 10.18
N PHE A 156 4.13 -0.14 9.88
CA PHE A 156 3.71 -0.86 8.67
C PHE A 156 4.29 -0.22 7.40
N TYR A 157 4.07 1.07 7.20
CA TYR A 157 4.51 1.76 5.98
C TYR A 157 6.02 1.90 5.88
N GLU A 158 6.73 1.95 7.00
CA GLU A 158 8.20 1.92 6.99
C GLU A 158 8.71 0.55 6.47
N ARG A 159 8.10 -0.54 6.92
CA ARG A 159 8.45 -1.89 6.45
C ARG A 159 8.11 -2.06 4.96
N GLU A 160 6.94 -1.59 4.52
CA GLU A 160 6.51 -1.66 3.12
C GLU A 160 7.40 -0.84 2.16
N ARG A 161 8.09 0.18 2.65
CA ARG A 161 9.04 0.96 1.84
C ARG A 161 10.41 0.29 1.70
N LYS A 162 10.78 -0.63 2.59
CA LYS A 162 12.11 -1.27 2.55
C LYS A 162 12.39 -2.00 1.24
N PRO A 163 11.49 -2.82 0.69
CA PRO A 163 11.71 -3.48 -0.59
C PRO A 163 11.98 -2.51 -1.75
N GLN A 164 11.27 -1.36 -1.77
CA GLN A 164 11.47 -0.33 -2.79
C GLN A 164 12.85 0.34 -2.64
N ALA A 165 13.27 0.61 -1.41
CA ALA A 165 14.60 1.14 -1.15
C ALA A 165 15.69 0.13 -1.55
N TRP A 166 15.51 -1.14 -1.25
CA TRP A 166 16.44 -2.20 -1.65
C TRP A 166 16.54 -2.35 -3.16
N SER A 167 15.42 -2.29 -3.89
CA SER A 167 15.41 -2.30 -5.35
C SER A 167 16.22 -1.14 -5.94
N TYR A 168 16.14 0.05 -5.34
CA TYR A 168 16.95 1.19 -5.75
C TYR A 168 18.46 0.96 -5.52
N TYR A 169 18.84 0.47 -4.33
CA TYR A 169 20.26 0.18 -4.02
C TYR A 169 20.80 -0.98 -4.84
N ASP A 170 19.98 -2.01 -5.09
CA ASP A 170 20.33 -3.12 -5.96
C ASP A 170 20.68 -2.64 -7.38
N ARG A 171 19.89 -1.70 -7.92
CA ARG A 171 20.17 -1.10 -9.24
C ARG A 171 21.47 -0.30 -9.27
N LEU A 172 21.89 0.31 -8.16
CA LEU A 172 23.18 1.02 -8.08
C LEU A 172 24.38 0.07 -8.17
N GLU A 173 24.21 -1.19 -7.79
CA GLU A 173 25.27 -2.21 -7.81
C GLU A 173 25.28 -3.04 -9.11
N LYS A 174 24.26 -2.91 -9.96
CA LYS A 174 24.15 -3.64 -11.24
C LYS A 174 25.22 -3.19 -12.24
N THR A 175 25.67 -4.13 -13.03
CA THR A 175 26.52 -3.88 -14.21
C THR A 175 25.74 -3.16 -15.30
N GLU A 176 26.43 -2.59 -16.27
CA GLU A 176 25.83 -1.93 -17.43
C GLU A 176 24.91 -2.88 -18.23
N ASP A 177 25.32 -4.14 -18.40
CA ASP A 177 24.54 -5.17 -19.09
C ASP A 177 23.26 -5.54 -18.33
N GLU A 178 23.34 -5.67 -17.01
CA GLU A 178 22.17 -5.92 -16.17
C GLU A 178 21.19 -4.73 -16.14
N LEU A 179 21.71 -3.49 -16.15
CA LEU A 179 20.89 -2.30 -16.26
C LEU A 179 20.21 -2.17 -17.62
N PHE A 180 20.91 -2.55 -18.71
CA PHE A 180 20.34 -2.55 -20.04
C PHE A 180 19.17 -3.52 -20.20
N HIS A 181 19.19 -4.65 -19.50
CA HIS A 181 18.12 -5.66 -19.53
C HIS A 181 17.05 -5.49 -18.43
N ASP A 182 17.17 -4.50 -17.56
CA ASP A 182 16.16 -4.20 -16.53
C ASP A 182 15.01 -3.39 -17.14
N ASP A 183 13.81 -3.96 -17.20
CA ASP A 183 12.61 -3.35 -17.81
C ASP A 183 12.10 -2.09 -17.08
N THR A 184 12.68 -1.78 -15.92
CA THR A 184 12.37 -0.61 -15.08
C THR A 184 13.45 0.46 -15.11
N VAL A 185 14.48 0.30 -15.96
CA VAL A 185 15.60 1.21 -16.12
C VAL A 185 15.64 1.72 -17.56
N VAL A 186 15.97 3.00 -17.75
CA VAL A 186 16.36 3.55 -19.05
C VAL A 186 17.86 3.79 -19.01
N TYR A 187 18.61 2.88 -19.60
CA TYR A 187 20.07 2.92 -19.61
C TYR A 187 20.61 3.69 -20.84
N GLY A 188 21.63 4.47 -20.67
CA GLY A 188 22.35 5.12 -21.78
C GLY A 188 21.52 6.18 -22.52
N LEU A 189 20.61 6.87 -21.83
CA LEU A 189 19.77 7.92 -22.40
C LEU A 189 20.62 9.13 -22.79
N THR A 190 20.68 9.44 -24.08
CA THR A 190 21.47 10.55 -24.63
C THR A 190 20.59 11.74 -24.96
N ILE A 191 20.87 12.90 -24.37
CA ILE A 191 20.12 14.15 -24.62
C ILE A 191 20.51 14.68 -26.00
N THR A 192 19.50 14.80 -26.87
CA THR A 192 19.65 15.32 -28.24
C THR A 192 19.19 16.77 -28.39
N HIS A 193 18.25 17.20 -27.57
CA HIS A 193 17.75 18.56 -27.59
C HIS A 193 17.42 19.05 -26.17
N LYS A 194 17.75 20.33 -25.90
CA LYS A 194 17.50 20.98 -24.60
C LYS A 194 17.07 22.43 -24.84
N GLU A 195 15.89 22.78 -24.39
CA GLU A 195 15.33 24.14 -24.53
C GLU A 195 14.82 24.65 -23.19
N LEU A 196 15.09 25.91 -22.88
CA LEU A 196 14.64 26.53 -21.63
C LEU A 196 13.24 27.12 -21.80
N GLU A 197 12.25 26.59 -21.10
CA GLU A 197 10.88 27.06 -21.06
C GLU A 197 10.46 27.33 -19.59
N ASN A 198 10.04 28.55 -19.29
CA ASN A 198 9.43 28.93 -17.99
C ASN A 198 10.16 28.38 -16.74
N ASN A 199 11.47 28.61 -16.60
CA ASN A 199 12.32 28.09 -15.50
C ASN A 199 12.50 26.56 -15.46
N SER A 200 12.20 25.86 -16.55
CA SER A 200 12.45 24.44 -16.70
C SER A 200 13.05 24.15 -18.07
N TYR A 201 13.93 23.16 -18.13
CA TYR A 201 14.42 22.65 -19.40
C TYR A 201 13.48 21.59 -19.92
N LYS A 202 12.99 21.76 -21.13
CA LYS A 202 12.36 20.70 -21.92
C LYS A 202 13.46 19.97 -22.67
N CYS A 203 13.63 18.69 -22.38
CA CYS A 203 14.68 17.84 -22.94
C CYS A 203 14.06 16.76 -23.80
N THR A 204 14.64 16.53 -24.98
CA THR A 204 14.40 15.31 -25.77
C THR A 204 15.67 14.49 -25.74
N ALA A 205 15.53 13.20 -25.45
CA ALA A 205 16.63 12.29 -25.34
C ALA A 205 16.30 10.94 -26.00
N ILE A 206 17.31 10.23 -26.48
CA ILE A 206 17.18 8.95 -27.16
C ILE A 206 17.84 7.84 -26.36
N TYR A 207 17.27 6.64 -26.46
CA TYR A 207 17.78 5.41 -25.88
C TYR A 207 17.76 4.28 -26.93
N SER A 208 18.43 3.15 -26.67
CA SER A 208 18.41 2.02 -27.58
C SER A 208 17.05 1.33 -27.59
N ASN A 209 16.47 1.12 -28.76
CA ASN A 209 15.19 0.43 -28.95
C ASN A 209 15.25 -1.06 -28.57
N ASP A 210 16.45 -1.64 -28.39
CA ASP A 210 16.63 -3.01 -27.95
C ASP A 210 16.41 -3.20 -26.44
N GLN A 211 16.24 -2.10 -25.69
CA GLN A 211 15.96 -2.17 -24.25
C GLN A 211 14.49 -2.57 -24.00
N PRO A 212 14.24 -3.52 -23.08
CA PRO A 212 12.89 -4.02 -22.77
C PRO A 212 12.09 -3.08 -21.86
N ILE A 213 12.11 -1.78 -22.08
CA ILE A 213 11.56 -0.77 -21.16
C ILE A 213 10.05 -0.86 -21.08
N ARG A 214 9.52 -0.93 -19.86
CA ARG A 214 8.08 -0.89 -19.58
C ARG A 214 7.62 0.52 -19.26
N THR A 215 7.55 1.36 -20.26
CA THR A 215 7.15 2.77 -20.11
C THR A 215 5.69 2.97 -19.72
N ASP A 216 4.83 1.97 -19.86
CA ASP A 216 3.49 1.94 -19.29
C ASP A 216 3.52 2.00 -17.74
N LYS A 217 4.60 1.53 -17.13
CA LYS A 217 4.83 1.57 -15.69
C LYS A 217 5.72 2.74 -15.24
N ILE A 218 6.55 3.28 -16.14
CA ILE A 218 7.50 4.35 -15.83
C ILE A 218 6.92 5.69 -16.30
N SER A 219 6.23 6.40 -15.42
CA SER A 219 5.77 7.78 -15.70
C SER A 219 6.74 8.85 -15.18
N SER A 220 7.68 8.47 -14.36
CA SER A 220 8.74 9.30 -13.80
C SER A 220 9.95 8.44 -13.43
N ALA A 221 11.12 9.04 -13.37
CA ALA A 221 12.37 8.35 -13.05
C ALA A 221 13.30 9.23 -12.23
N THR A 222 14.20 8.59 -11.49
CA THR A 222 15.32 9.25 -10.78
C THR A 222 16.60 9.07 -11.57
N VAL A 223 17.40 10.12 -11.72
CA VAL A 223 18.71 10.04 -12.41
C VAL A 223 19.71 9.31 -11.53
N GLN A 224 20.40 8.30 -12.09
CA GLN A 224 21.46 7.57 -11.40
C GLN A 224 22.56 8.52 -10.91
N GLY A 225 23.03 8.33 -9.68
CA GLY A 225 24.09 9.14 -9.07
C GLY A 225 23.65 10.51 -8.57
N SER A 226 22.39 10.91 -8.77
CA SER A 226 21.80 12.08 -8.13
C SER A 226 21.30 11.74 -6.73
N ASP A 227 21.29 12.73 -5.84
CA ASP A 227 20.59 12.57 -4.57
C ASP A 227 19.15 12.17 -4.85
N ALA A 228 18.70 11.02 -4.38
CA ALA A 228 17.38 10.42 -4.71
C ALA A 228 16.19 11.36 -4.45
N LYS A 229 16.39 12.41 -3.64
CA LYS A 229 15.42 13.48 -3.40
C LYS A 229 15.49 14.64 -4.40
N ALA A 230 16.59 14.80 -5.14
CA ALA A 230 16.85 16.04 -5.87
C ALA A 230 16.42 15.99 -7.33
N THR A 231 16.52 14.88 -8.02
CA THR A 231 16.42 14.88 -9.48
C THR A 231 15.43 13.85 -9.99
N ARG A 232 14.15 14.17 -9.81
CA ARG A 232 13.05 13.41 -10.37
C ARG A 232 12.61 13.98 -11.69
N ILE A 233 12.70 13.18 -12.73
CA ILE A 233 12.25 13.50 -14.08
C ILE A 233 10.85 12.93 -14.28
N LYS A 234 9.94 13.74 -14.82
CA LYS A 234 8.61 13.30 -15.23
C LYS A 234 8.56 13.26 -16.75
N PHE A 235 8.21 12.10 -17.30
CA PHE A 235 8.06 11.93 -18.75
C PHE A 235 6.80 12.64 -19.24
N GLU A 236 6.93 13.40 -20.32
CA GLU A 236 5.82 14.00 -21.04
C GLU A 236 5.34 13.10 -22.16
N GLU A 237 6.29 12.57 -22.93
CA GLU A 237 6.03 11.74 -24.08
C GLU A 237 7.12 10.68 -24.19
N VAL A 238 6.75 9.48 -24.62
CA VAL A 238 7.67 8.38 -24.92
C VAL A 238 7.31 7.82 -26.28
N ASP A 239 8.26 7.88 -27.20
CA ASP A 239 8.15 7.25 -28.51
C ASP A 239 9.00 5.96 -28.55
N HIS A 240 8.31 4.83 -28.53
CA HIS A 240 8.93 3.52 -28.56
C HIS A 240 9.52 3.14 -29.92
N HIS A 241 9.02 3.73 -31.02
CA HIS A 241 9.51 3.43 -32.36
C HIS A 241 10.85 4.10 -32.62
N GLU A 242 10.99 5.33 -32.15
CA GLU A 242 12.23 6.09 -32.29
C GLU A 242 13.16 5.95 -31.08
N GLY A 243 12.71 5.29 -30.00
CA GLY A 243 13.46 5.21 -28.75
C GLY A 243 13.69 6.58 -28.12
N ALA A 244 12.69 7.45 -28.18
CA ALA A 244 12.82 8.81 -27.71
C ALA A 244 11.94 9.11 -26.49
N ILE A 245 12.47 9.89 -25.55
CA ILE A 245 11.75 10.36 -24.35
C ILE A 245 11.83 11.88 -24.29
N THR A 246 10.68 12.53 -24.12
CA THR A 246 10.60 13.96 -23.80
C THR A 246 10.24 14.13 -22.33
N PHE A 247 11.00 14.96 -21.62
CA PHE A 247 10.81 15.24 -20.21
C PHE A 247 11.15 16.67 -19.83
N ASN A 248 10.60 17.12 -18.69
CA ASN A 248 10.94 18.41 -18.11
C ASN A 248 11.74 18.26 -16.83
N ILE A 249 12.76 19.11 -16.69
CA ILE A 249 13.57 19.24 -15.48
C ILE A 249 13.69 20.71 -15.08
N LYS A 250 13.56 21.00 -13.80
CA LYS A 250 13.73 22.37 -13.31
C LYS A 250 15.16 22.88 -13.51
N GLN A 251 15.30 24.18 -13.75
CA GLN A 251 16.60 24.80 -13.97
C GLN A 251 17.57 24.62 -12.80
N ASP A 252 17.08 24.65 -11.57
CA ASP A 252 17.85 24.43 -10.35
C ASP A 252 18.33 22.97 -10.15
N GLN A 253 17.79 22.05 -10.95
CA GLN A 253 18.12 20.62 -10.94
C GLN A 253 18.84 20.16 -12.22
N SER A 254 19.17 21.09 -13.12
CA SER A 254 19.69 20.77 -14.45
C SER A 254 21.15 20.32 -14.49
N GLU A 255 21.88 20.42 -13.41
CA GLU A 255 23.28 19.98 -13.28
C GLU A 255 23.45 18.50 -13.63
N VAL A 256 22.46 17.68 -13.31
CA VAL A 256 22.49 16.23 -13.63
C VAL A 256 22.51 15.95 -15.14
N LEU A 257 22.05 16.90 -15.97
CA LEU A 257 22.08 16.76 -17.44
C LEU A 257 23.50 16.84 -18.03
N GLU A 258 24.48 17.23 -17.23
CA GLU A 258 25.91 17.26 -17.65
C GLU A 258 26.51 15.86 -17.68
N ASN A 259 25.92 14.89 -16.96
CA ASN A 259 26.32 13.48 -16.94
C ASN A 259 25.70 12.72 -18.14
N ASN A 260 25.98 13.14 -19.36
CA ASN A 260 25.44 12.51 -20.56
C ASN A 260 26.40 11.41 -21.10
N PRO A 261 25.98 10.14 -21.30
CA PRO A 261 24.62 9.62 -21.23
C PRO A 261 24.08 9.42 -19.79
N LEU A 262 22.75 9.56 -19.62
CA LEU A 262 22.08 9.39 -18.36
C LEU A 262 21.59 7.94 -18.20
N THR A 263 21.55 7.46 -16.97
CA THR A 263 20.77 6.26 -16.62
C THR A 263 19.63 6.69 -15.70
N LEU A 264 18.42 6.30 -16.04
CA LEU A 264 17.22 6.64 -15.31
C LEU A 264 16.64 5.39 -14.65
N PHE A 265 16.50 5.42 -13.34
CA PHE A 265 15.77 4.39 -12.59
C PHE A 265 14.31 4.76 -12.53
N GLY A 266 13.44 3.92 -13.07
CA GLY A 266 12.00 4.09 -12.94
C GLY A 266 11.63 4.22 -11.47
N ASP A 267 10.91 5.27 -11.16
CA ASP A 267 10.41 5.50 -9.82
C ASP A 267 9.31 4.48 -9.52
N GLU A 268 9.62 3.43 -8.80
CA GLU A 268 8.66 2.81 -7.92
C GLU A 268 8.39 3.84 -6.82
N MET A 269 7.33 4.60 -6.99
CA MET A 269 7.07 5.82 -6.26
C MET A 269 7.21 5.59 -4.75
N PHE A 270 8.14 6.27 -4.09
CA PHE A 270 8.06 6.52 -2.66
C PHE A 270 6.79 7.34 -2.39
N ILE A 271 5.68 6.65 -2.23
CA ILE A 271 4.42 7.28 -1.87
C ILE A 271 4.58 7.86 -0.48
N ASN A 272 4.35 9.17 -0.33
CA ASN A 272 4.36 9.80 0.98
C ASN A 272 3.21 9.23 1.82
N THR A 273 3.53 8.54 2.89
CA THR A 273 2.60 7.87 3.80
C THR A 273 2.39 8.63 5.11
N ASP A 274 2.98 9.81 5.28
CA ASP A 274 2.98 10.55 6.56
C ASP A 274 1.57 10.76 7.12
N THR A 275 0.59 11.09 6.26
CA THR A 275 -0.80 11.29 6.69
C THR A 275 -1.42 9.99 7.24
N LEU A 276 -1.18 8.86 6.58
CA LEU A 276 -1.68 7.56 7.04
C LEU A 276 -1.00 7.13 8.34
N GLU A 277 0.32 7.33 8.43
CA GLU A 277 1.10 7.04 9.64
C GLU A 277 0.65 7.90 10.82
N MET A 278 0.39 9.20 10.60
CA MET A 278 -0.19 10.07 11.64
C MET A 278 -1.54 9.56 12.12
N ARG A 279 -2.41 9.09 11.21
CA ARG A 279 -3.72 8.54 11.61
C ARG A 279 -3.58 7.24 12.41
N LEU A 280 -2.60 6.39 12.09
CA LEU A 280 -2.32 5.22 12.93
C LEU A 280 -1.91 5.62 14.34
N CYS A 281 -1.07 6.65 14.49
CA CYS A 281 -0.74 7.20 15.81
C CYS A 281 -1.98 7.73 16.54
N ASP A 282 -2.81 8.55 15.88
CA ASP A 282 -4.03 9.11 16.46
C ASP A 282 -4.96 8.02 17.02
N VAL A 283 -5.21 6.95 16.23
CA VAL A 283 -6.07 5.85 16.65
C VAL A 283 -5.46 5.08 17.82
N THR A 284 -4.14 4.86 17.79
CA THR A 284 -3.43 4.12 18.84
C THR A 284 -3.40 4.90 20.15
N GLU A 285 -3.11 6.20 20.11
CA GLU A 285 -3.15 7.09 21.28
C GLU A 285 -4.55 7.12 21.89
N ALA A 286 -5.56 7.41 21.09
CA ALA A 286 -6.94 7.45 21.55
C ALA A 286 -7.36 6.12 22.20
N TYR A 287 -6.89 5.00 21.66
CA TYR A 287 -7.14 3.69 22.25
C TYR A 287 -6.42 3.51 23.59
N PHE A 288 -5.16 3.91 23.69
CA PHE A 288 -4.39 3.80 24.94
C PHE A 288 -4.98 4.68 26.07
N GLU A 289 -5.51 5.84 25.71
CA GLU A 289 -6.13 6.78 26.66
C GLU A 289 -7.53 6.32 27.11
N THR A 290 -8.36 5.83 26.18
CA THR A 290 -9.78 5.62 26.43
C THR A 290 -10.20 4.16 26.53
N GLY A 291 -9.39 3.23 26.04
CA GLY A 291 -9.74 1.82 25.84
C GLY A 291 -10.82 1.60 24.76
N LYS A 292 -11.14 2.63 23.94
CA LYS A 292 -12.25 2.58 23.00
C LYS A 292 -11.78 2.87 21.58
N LEU A 293 -12.34 2.12 20.61
CA LEU A 293 -12.25 2.38 19.18
C LEU A 293 -13.62 2.73 18.62
N SER A 294 -13.67 3.26 17.39
CA SER A 294 -14.96 3.43 16.70
C SER A 294 -15.70 2.10 16.59
N GLY A 295 -17.02 2.13 16.56
CA GLY A 295 -17.83 0.90 16.50
C GLY A 295 -17.52 0.06 15.26
N SER A 296 -17.30 0.69 14.10
CA SER A 296 -16.94 0.01 12.84
C SER A 296 -15.55 -0.63 12.94
N LEU A 297 -14.56 0.05 13.51
CA LEU A 297 -13.22 -0.50 13.70
C LEU A 297 -13.22 -1.63 14.73
N THR A 298 -13.97 -1.46 15.84
CA THR A 298 -14.14 -2.53 16.83
C THR A 298 -14.72 -3.78 16.19
N ALA A 299 -15.82 -3.64 15.43
CA ALA A 299 -16.46 -4.76 14.74
C ALA A 299 -15.52 -5.45 13.76
N LEU A 300 -14.68 -4.69 13.05
CA LEU A 300 -13.68 -5.22 12.13
C LEU A 300 -12.60 -6.02 12.87
N LEU A 301 -11.98 -5.45 13.90
CA LEU A 301 -10.85 -6.09 14.61
C LEU A 301 -11.30 -7.31 15.43
N GLU A 302 -12.48 -7.27 16.01
CA GLU A 302 -13.06 -8.37 16.76
C GLU A 302 -13.73 -9.43 15.86
N ARG A 303 -13.85 -9.17 14.54
CA ARG A 303 -14.61 -10.02 13.61
C ARG A 303 -16.01 -10.30 14.12
N SER A 304 -16.61 -9.31 14.79
CA SER A 304 -17.91 -9.46 15.40
C SER A 304 -19.05 -9.37 14.37
N ALA A 305 -20.20 -9.97 14.69
CA ALA A 305 -21.38 -9.83 13.84
C ALA A 305 -21.78 -8.36 13.70
N PRO A 306 -22.25 -7.93 12.50
CA PRO A 306 -22.71 -6.56 12.30
C PRO A 306 -23.81 -6.17 13.24
N LYS A 307 -23.78 -4.92 13.73
CA LYS A 307 -24.81 -4.34 14.58
C LYS A 307 -25.85 -3.60 13.74
N PHE A 308 -27.12 -3.75 14.09
CA PHE A 308 -28.22 -3.16 13.37
C PHE A 308 -29.15 -2.37 14.30
N LYS A 309 -29.74 -1.32 13.77
CA LYS A 309 -30.78 -0.54 14.45
C LYS A 309 -32.08 -1.35 14.52
N GLY A 310 -32.79 -1.24 15.65
CA GLY A 310 -34.06 -1.96 15.86
C GLY A 310 -33.90 -3.39 16.37
N THR A 311 -34.99 -4.10 16.42
CA THR A 311 -35.05 -5.51 16.89
C THR A 311 -35.01 -6.47 15.69
N GLY A 312 -34.12 -7.45 15.72
CA GLY A 312 -34.00 -8.49 14.70
C GLY A 312 -32.71 -8.41 13.90
N ASN A 313 -32.45 -9.46 13.13
CA ASN A 313 -31.30 -9.57 12.24
C ASN A 313 -31.75 -9.36 10.78
N PRO A 314 -31.46 -8.20 10.16
CA PRO A 314 -31.88 -7.93 8.79
C PRO A 314 -31.00 -8.59 7.73
N LEU A 315 -29.95 -9.36 8.10
CA LEU A 315 -29.09 -10.03 7.13
C LEU A 315 -29.92 -10.89 6.17
N PRO A 316 -29.73 -10.77 4.86
CA PRO A 316 -30.43 -11.60 3.90
C PRO A 316 -30.03 -13.06 4.10
N VAL A 317 -31.00 -13.94 4.00
CA VAL A 317 -30.78 -15.38 3.98
C VAL A 317 -30.12 -15.81 2.66
N CYS A 318 -29.80 -17.10 2.50
CA CYS A 318 -29.20 -17.61 1.28
C CYS A 318 -29.89 -17.10 0.02
N ARG A 319 -29.14 -16.63 -0.98
CA ARG A 319 -29.64 -16.13 -2.29
C ARG A 319 -30.67 -17.04 -2.94
N LYS A 320 -30.50 -18.37 -2.82
CA LYS A 320 -31.45 -19.36 -3.37
C LYS A 320 -32.88 -19.29 -2.80
N ARG A 321 -33.10 -18.59 -1.69
CA ARG A 321 -34.41 -18.40 -1.08
C ARG A 321 -35.20 -17.20 -1.63
N TYR A 322 -34.57 -16.40 -2.51
CA TYR A 322 -35.24 -15.29 -3.16
C TYR A 322 -35.61 -15.67 -4.59
N PRO A 323 -36.91 -15.71 -4.92
CA PRO A 323 -37.38 -16.09 -6.25
C PRO A 323 -36.98 -15.08 -7.33
N VAL A 324 -36.81 -13.82 -6.92
CA VAL A 324 -36.49 -12.71 -7.81
C VAL A 324 -35.23 -12.01 -7.34
N ASP A 325 -34.35 -11.68 -8.29
CA ASP A 325 -33.08 -10.98 -8.01
C ASP A 325 -33.28 -9.64 -7.32
N GLN A 326 -34.35 -8.94 -7.67
CA GLN A 326 -34.72 -7.66 -7.07
C GLN A 326 -35.03 -7.78 -5.58
N GLU A 327 -35.74 -8.83 -5.16
CA GLU A 327 -36.03 -9.06 -3.73
C GLU A 327 -34.79 -9.28 -2.89
N TYR A 328 -33.79 -9.96 -3.47
CA TYR A 328 -32.51 -10.17 -2.81
C TYR A 328 -31.73 -8.84 -2.68
N LEU A 329 -31.70 -8.03 -3.73
CA LEU A 329 -31.09 -6.70 -3.72
C LEU A 329 -31.78 -5.80 -2.69
N ASP A 330 -33.10 -5.78 -2.62
CA ASP A 330 -33.88 -5.00 -1.66
C ASP A 330 -33.60 -5.44 -0.21
N ALA A 331 -33.40 -6.74 0.03
CA ALA A 331 -32.99 -7.24 1.34
C ALA A 331 -31.58 -6.76 1.73
N ILE A 332 -30.63 -6.72 0.78
CA ILE A 332 -29.29 -6.16 1.01
C ILE A 332 -29.38 -4.66 1.30
N ILE A 333 -30.14 -3.91 0.52
CA ILE A 333 -30.37 -2.48 0.74
C ILE A 333 -30.91 -2.24 2.15
N LYS A 334 -31.94 -2.96 2.54
CA LYS A 334 -32.54 -2.88 3.88
C LYS A 334 -31.51 -3.18 4.99
N THR A 335 -30.67 -4.18 4.79
CA THR A 335 -29.61 -4.54 5.72
C THR A 335 -28.62 -3.40 5.93
N VAL A 336 -28.14 -2.79 4.83
CA VAL A 336 -27.18 -1.70 4.92
C VAL A 336 -27.79 -0.45 5.57
N HIS A 337 -29.05 -0.12 5.28
CA HIS A 337 -29.75 0.98 5.93
C HIS A 337 -29.91 0.79 7.45
N ALA A 338 -30.00 -0.44 7.91
CA ALA A 338 -30.11 -0.78 9.31
C ALA A 338 -28.79 -0.77 10.09
N MET A 339 -27.64 -0.68 9.42
CA MET A 339 -26.32 -0.70 10.08
C MET A 339 -26.18 0.40 11.14
N ASP A 340 -25.52 0.08 12.25
CA ASP A 340 -25.31 0.98 13.37
C ASP A 340 -23.86 0.92 13.88
N ASN A 341 -23.04 1.84 13.42
CA ASN A 341 -21.62 1.98 13.80
C ASN A 341 -20.87 0.63 13.76
N THR A 342 -20.90 -0.03 12.61
CA THR A 342 -20.43 -1.40 12.47
C THR A 342 -19.71 -1.66 11.15
N CYS A 343 -19.15 -2.86 10.99
CA CYS A 343 -18.55 -3.36 9.77
C CYS A 343 -19.40 -4.48 9.17
N LEU A 344 -19.61 -4.45 7.85
CA LEU A 344 -20.28 -5.49 7.08
C LEU A 344 -19.38 -5.96 5.95
N CYS A 345 -19.24 -7.29 5.80
CA CYS A 345 -18.50 -7.89 4.69
C CYS A 345 -19.47 -8.43 3.62
N ILE A 346 -19.25 -8.05 2.36
CA ILE A 346 -19.94 -8.56 1.18
C ILE A 346 -18.94 -9.33 0.35
N GLN A 347 -19.00 -10.65 0.42
CA GLN A 347 -18.11 -11.54 -0.30
C GLN A 347 -18.76 -12.02 -1.61
N GLY A 348 -17.95 -12.12 -2.65
CA GLY A 348 -18.36 -12.74 -3.92
C GLY A 348 -17.19 -12.82 -4.90
N PRO A 349 -17.13 -13.87 -5.73
CA PRO A 349 -16.12 -14.00 -6.76
C PRO A 349 -16.24 -12.89 -7.84
N PRO A 350 -15.25 -12.75 -8.73
CA PRO A 350 -15.38 -11.91 -9.91
C PRO A 350 -16.67 -12.22 -10.68
N GLY A 351 -17.37 -11.20 -11.16
CA GLY A 351 -18.63 -11.37 -11.88
C GLY A 351 -19.88 -11.65 -11.02
N ALA A 352 -19.75 -11.81 -9.70
CA ALA A 352 -20.89 -12.06 -8.80
C ALA A 352 -21.86 -10.87 -8.59
N GLY A 353 -21.63 -9.74 -9.25
CA GLY A 353 -22.47 -8.55 -9.14
C GLY A 353 -22.19 -7.66 -7.92
N LYS A 354 -21.00 -7.74 -7.30
CA LYS A 354 -20.62 -6.87 -6.18
C LYS A 354 -20.78 -5.38 -6.51
N THR A 355 -20.25 -4.94 -7.66
CA THR A 355 -20.35 -3.55 -8.13
C THR A 355 -21.80 -3.16 -8.40
N TYR A 356 -22.58 -4.03 -9.05
CA TYR A 356 -24.01 -3.84 -9.29
C TYR A 356 -24.78 -3.66 -7.97
N THR A 357 -24.53 -4.50 -7.00
CA THR A 357 -25.14 -4.39 -5.67
C THR A 357 -24.76 -3.07 -5.00
N ALA A 358 -23.47 -2.74 -5.00
CA ALA A 358 -22.96 -1.52 -4.35
C ALA A 358 -23.55 -0.24 -4.95
N GLU A 359 -23.64 -0.13 -6.29
CA GLU A 359 -24.19 1.08 -6.93
C GLU A 359 -25.66 1.32 -6.55
N HIS A 360 -26.48 0.25 -6.41
CA HIS A 360 -27.87 0.36 -6.00
C HIS A 360 -28.01 0.72 -4.52
N VAL A 361 -27.19 0.11 -3.67
CA VAL A 361 -27.15 0.42 -2.23
C VAL A 361 -26.73 1.87 -2.01
N ILE A 362 -25.65 2.31 -2.66
CA ILE A 362 -25.15 3.70 -2.54
C ILE A 362 -26.20 4.68 -3.05
N ALA A 363 -26.81 4.42 -4.21
CA ALA A 363 -27.87 5.30 -4.74
C ALA A 363 -29.06 5.39 -3.79
N SER A 364 -29.42 4.30 -3.12
CA SER A 364 -30.49 4.29 -2.12
C SER A 364 -30.12 5.10 -0.87
N LEU A 365 -28.87 5.00 -0.39
CA LEU A 365 -28.34 5.79 0.74
C LEU A 365 -28.37 7.29 0.43
N VAL A 366 -27.88 7.67 -0.76
CA VAL A 366 -27.84 9.08 -1.21
C VAL A 366 -29.26 9.66 -1.31
N LYS A 367 -30.25 8.90 -1.78
CA LYS A 367 -31.66 9.33 -1.81
C LYS A 367 -32.23 9.61 -0.41
N GLN A 368 -31.65 9.01 0.64
CA GLN A 368 -31.99 9.29 2.04
C GLN A 368 -31.09 10.36 2.69
N GLY A 369 -30.32 11.09 1.90
CA GLY A 369 -29.43 12.15 2.39
C GLY A 369 -28.20 11.66 3.13
N LYS A 370 -27.80 10.39 2.97
CA LYS A 370 -26.59 9.83 3.56
C LYS A 370 -25.37 10.20 2.75
N ARG A 371 -24.26 10.46 3.44
CA ARG A 371 -22.96 10.71 2.85
C ARG A 371 -22.15 9.44 2.76
N VAL A 372 -21.62 9.13 1.56
CA VAL A 372 -21.00 7.86 1.25
C VAL A 372 -19.60 8.04 0.68
N GLY A 373 -18.63 7.29 1.20
CA GLY A 373 -17.28 7.14 0.65
C GLY A 373 -17.17 5.89 -0.22
N ILE A 374 -16.39 5.99 -1.28
CA ILE A 374 -15.96 4.86 -2.12
C ILE A 374 -14.43 4.82 -2.09
N MET A 375 -13.87 3.77 -1.51
CA MET A 375 -12.43 3.58 -1.35
C MET A 375 -11.95 2.34 -2.10
N SER A 376 -10.80 2.42 -2.74
CA SER A 376 -10.03 1.28 -3.25
C SER A 376 -8.55 1.66 -3.38
N ASN A 377 -7.68 0.69 -3.62
CA ASN A 377 -6.24 0.94 -3.85
C ASN A 377 -5.97 1.61 -5.19
N SER A 378 -6.84 1.43 -6.20
CA SER A 378 -6.65 2.05 -7.51
C SER A 378 -7.76 3.04 -7.85
N HIS A 379 -7.39 4.13 -8.50
CA HIS A 379 -8.37 5.10 -9.01
C HIS A 379 -9.29 4.51 -10.08
N ALA A 380 -8.81 3.54 -10.86
CA ALA A 380 -9.64 2.85 -11.84
C ALA A 380 -10.79 2.08 -11.16
N ALA A 381 -10.49 1.34 -10.08
CA ALA A 381 -11.52 0.63 -9.31
C ALA A 381 -12.51 1.59 -8.64
N ILE A 382 -12.03 2.74 -8.13
CA ILE A 382 -12.91 3.79 -7.57
C ILE A 382 -13.86 4.30 -8.65
N MET A 383 -13.35 4.64 -9.85
CA MET A 383 -14.16 5.17 -10.94
C MET A 383 -15.15 4.15 -11.49
N ASN A 384 -14.77 2.86 -11.53
CA ASN A 384 -15.64 1.78 -11.94
C ASN A 384 -16.91 1.63 -11.07
N LEU A 385 -16.87 2.09 -9.82
CA LEU A 385 -18.05 2.15 -8.96
C LEU A 385 -18.69 3.55 -8.95
N LEU A 386 -17.89 4.60 -8.98
CA LEU A 386 -18.38 5.99 -8.89
C LEU A 386 -19.26 6.37 -10.08
N LEU A 387 -18.89 5.96 -11.30
CA LEU A 387 -19.63 6.29 -12.53
C LEU A 387 -21.02 5.64 -12.58
N PRO A 388 -21.19 4.34 -12.30
CA PRO A 388 -22.52 3.74 -12.19
C PRO A 388 -23.39 4.38 -11.12
N VAL A 389 -22.80 4.74 -9.97
CA VAL A 389 -23.52 5.50 -8.93
C VAL A 389 -23.99 6.84 -9.48
N ALA A 390 -23.13 7.59 -10.17
CA ALA A 390 -23.48 8.88 -10.76
C ALA A 390 -24.65 8.77 -11.75
N SER A 391 -24.80 7.66 -12.45
CA SER A 391 -25.93 7.45 -13.37
C SER A 391 -27.26 7.12 -12.67
N LYS A 392 -27.22 6.73 -11.39
CA LYS A 392 -28.41 6.26 -10.63
C LYS A 392 -28.93 7.26 -9.60
N VAL A 393 -28.14 8.29 -9.30
CA VAL A 393 -28.54 9.36 -8.38
C VAL A 393 -29.14 10.54 -9.13
N PRO A 394 -30.02 11.34 -8.51
CA PRO A 394 -30.59 12.53 -9.16
C PRO A 394 -29.49 13.52 -9.57
N ASN A 395 -29.60 14.02 -10.78
CA ASN A 395 -28.80 15.14 -11.26
C ASN A 395 -29.46 16.45 -10.82
N ASN A 396 -29.16 16.90 -9.61
CA ASN A 396 -29.65 18.14 -9.02
C ASN A 396 -28.57 18.79 -8.15
N ASP A 397 -28.81 20.04 -7.75
CA ASP A 397 -27.84 20.83 -6.97
C ASP A 397 -27.58 20.29 -5.57
N THR A 398 -28.43 19.38 -5.06
CA THR A 398 -28.29 18.81 -3.72
C THR A 398 -27.42 17.55 -3.67
N VAL A 399 -27.23 16.89 -4.83
CA VAL A 399 -26.41 15.67 -4.91
C VAL A 399 -25.12 15.97 -5.67
N LYS A 400 -24.03 16.02 -4.96
CA LYS A 400 -22.69 16.23 -5.54
C LYS A 400 -21.86 14.96 -5.38
N ILE A 401 -21.18 14.58 -6.44
CA ILE A 401 -20.31 13.40 -6.47
C ILE A 401 -18.89 13.87 -6.80
N GLY A 402 -17.92 13.51 -5.99
CA GLY A 402 -16.54 13.92 -6.16
C GLY A 402 -15.58 12.75 -6.30
N GLY A 403 -14.66 12.86 -7.28
CA GLY A 403 -13.53 11.95 -7.47
C GLY A 403 -12.18 12.67 -7.36
N PHE A 404 -11.16 12.00 -6.81
CA PHE A 404 -9.84 12.60 -6.56
C PHE A 404 -8.95 12.69 -7.81
N LYS A 405 -9.42 12.33 -9.00
CA LYS A 405 -8.67 12.52 -10.24
C LYS A 405 -8.66 13.98 -10.68
N THR A 406 -7.56 14.40 -11.32
CA THR A 406 -7.48 15.74 -11.94
C THR A 406 -8.34 15.82 -13.20
N GLN A 407 -8.60 17.05 -13.67
CA GLN A 407 -9.34 17.27 -14.91
C GLN A 407 -8.72 16.55 -16.11
N LYS A 408 -7.38 16.59 -16.23
CA LYS A 408 -6.64 15.95 -17.33
C LYS A 408 -6.86 14.43 -17.32
N GLU A 409 -6.64 13.80 -16.17
CA GLU A 409 -6.80 12.35 -15.98
C GLU A 409 -8.26 11.93 -16.16
N PHE A 410 -9.21 12.75 -15.67
CA PHE A 410 -10.63 12.47 -15.82
C PHE A 410 -11.05 12.51 -17.31
N LYS A 411 -10.62 13.52 -18.08
CA LYS A 411 -10.93 13.64 -19.51
C LYS A 411 -10.32 12.50 -20.34
N GLN A 412 -9.17 11.99 -19.96
CA GLN A 412 -8.54 10.85 -20.63
C GLN A 412 -9.31 9.55 -20.43
N LEU A 413 -9.93 9.37 -19.26
CA LEU A 413 -10.64 8.15 -18.89
C LEU A 413 -12.14 8.18 -19.23
N PHE A 414 -12.78 9.38 -19.16
CA PHE A 414 -14.24 9.49 -19.23
C PHE A 414 -14.68 10.81 -19.88
N SER A 415 -15.75 10.78 -20.65
CA SER A 415 -16.40 11.99 -21.20
C SER A 415 -17.20 12.71 -20.11
N ASN A 416 -16.90 13.98 -19.86
CA ASN A 416 -17.62 14.82 -18.90
C ASN A 416 -19.10 15.05 -19.25
N GLU A 417 -19.47 14.97 -20.53
CA GLU A 417 -20.85 15.24 -21.00
C GLU A 417 -21.84 14.21 -20.47
N ARG A 418 -21.39 12.98 -20.21
CA ARG A 418 -22.23 11.89 -19.71
C ARG A 418 -22.54 11.97 -18.22
N TYR A 419 -21.72 12.69 -17.44
CA TYR A 419 -21.79 12.73 -15.97
C TYR A 419 -21.64 14.16 -15.43
N PRO A 420 -22.61 15.06 -15.67
CA PRO A 420 -22.51 16.48 -15.32
C PRO A 420 -22.46 16.74 -13.81
N GLN A 421 -22.98 15.83 -12.98
CA GLN A 421 -22.95 15.90 -11.52
C GLN A 421 -21.61 15.47 -10.91
N LEU A 422 -20.65 15.03 -11.74
CA LEU A 422 -19.36 14.55 -11.27
C LEU A 422 -18.34 15.67 -11.23
N PHE A 423 -17.81 15.93 -10.07
CA PHE A 423 -16.76 16.91 -9.81
C PHE A 423 -15.40 16.22 -9.74
N TYR A 424 -14.39 16.85 -10.28
CA TYR A 424 -13.01 16.37 -10.25
C TYR A 424 -12.10 17.34 -9.48
N ARG A 425 -10.99 16.82 -8.98
CA ARG A 425 -10.03 17.62 -8.23
C ARG A 425 -9.23 18.56 -9.15
N THR A 426 -9.15 19.83 -8.78
CA THR A 426 -8.22 20.80 -9.35
C THR A 426 -7.20 21.16 -8.26
N GLY A 427 -5.97 20.72 -8.40
CA GLY A 427 -4.96 20.88 -7.34
C GLY A 427 -5.39 20.18 -6.05
N MET A 428 -5.48 20.92 -4.94
CA MET A 428 -5.87 20.40 -3.62
C MET A 428 -7.40 20.43 -3.38
N LYS A 429 -8.18 21.01 -4.28
CA LYS A 429 -9.63 21.24 -4.14
C LYS A 429 -10.40 20.58 -5.29
N PHE A 430 -11.68 20.32 -5.07
CA PHE A 430 -12.59 19.94 -6.15
C PHE A 430 -12.92 21.13 -7.05
N THR A 431 -13.47 20.86 -8.23
CA THR A 431 -13.93 21.88 -9.18
C THR A 431 -14.87 22.87 -8.47
N GLY A 432 -14.64 24.16 -8.70
CA GLY A 432 -15.43 25.21 -8.06
C GLY A 432 -15.10 25.46 -6.59
N LYS A 433 -13.96 24.93 -6.10
CA LYS A 433 -13.51 25.08 -4.69
C LYS A 433 -14.52 24.55 -3.67
N GLN A 434 -15.23 23.47 -4.02
CA GLN A 434 -16.21 22.85 -3.13
C GLN A 434 -15.50 22.17 -1.94
N PRO A 435 -15.98 22.36 -0.70
CA PRO A 435 -15.50 21.62 0.45
C PRO A 435 -16.02 20.18 0.45
N TYR A 436 -15.34 19.25 1.17
CA TYR A 436 -15.74 17.84 1.25
C TYR A 436 -17.15 17.65 1.81
N GLU A 437 -17.57 18.48 2.75
CA GLU A 437 -18.87 18.40 3.40
C GLU A 437 -20.03 18.59 2.41
N SER A 438 -19.78 19.24 1.28
CA SER A 438 -20.79 19.47 0.26
C SER A 438 -21.05 18.23 -0.63
N PHE A 439 -20.26 17.16 -0.51
CA PHE A 439 -20.41 15.97 -1.34
C PHE A 439 -21.26 14.89 -0.71
N SER A 440 -22.23 14.39 -1.45
CA SER A 440 -23.04 13.22 -1.09
C SER A 440 -22.25 11.92 -1.27
N VAL A 441 -21.41 11.85 -2.31
CA VAL A 441 -20.52 10.71 -2.58
C VAL A 441 -19.10 11.20 -2.86
N VAL A 442 -18.11 10.58 -2.21
CA VAL A 442 -16.69 10.88 -2.42
C VAL A 442 -15.93 9.61 -2.77
N GLY A 443 -15.25 9.62 -3.93
CA GLY A 443 -14.36 8.53 -4.34
C GLY A 443 -12.88 8.90 -4.09
N ALA A 444 -12.16 8.11 -3.30
CA ALA A 444 -10.75 8.34 -2.99
C ALA A 444 -10.01 7.05 -2.61
N THR A 445 -8.68 7.08 -2.65
CA THR A 445 -7.84 6.09 -1.98
C THR A 445 -7.79 6.36 -0.47
N ALA A 446 -7.17 5.48 0.31
CA ALA A 446 -6.99 5.65 1.75
C ALA A 446 -6.39 7.02 2.12
N TYR A 447 -5.48 7.55 1.31
CA TYR A 447 -4.91 8.89 1.50
C TYR A 447 -5.94 10.02 1.51
N GLY A 448 -6.99 9.91 0.69
CA GLY A 448 -8.07 10.89 0.65
C GLY A 448 -8.88 10.88 1.94
N PHE A 449 -9.22 9.70 2.42
CA PHE A 449 -10.02 9.51 3.64
C PHE A 449 -9.24 9.73 4.94
N ALA A 450 -7.90 9.66 4.90
CA ALA A 450 -7.05 9.95 6.05
C ALA A 450 -6.87 11.45 6.34
N LYS A 451 -7.42 12.35 5.51
CA LYS A 451 -7.32 13.80 5.72
C LYS A 451 -8.16 14.26 6.92
N GLU A 452 -7.73 15.39 7.51
CA GLU A 452 -8.39 15.97 8.70
C GLU A 452 -9.86 16.27 8.44
N ASP A 453 -10.18 16.94 7.32
CA ASP A 453 -11.54 17.31 6.93
C ASP A 453 -12.52 16.13 6.99
N MET A 454 -12.03 14.91 6.69
CA MET A 454 -12.85 13.70 6.73
C MET A 454 -13.13 13.18 8.15
N ARG A 455 -12.31 13.58 9.13
CA ARG A 455 -12.53 13.24 10.55
C ARG A 455 -13.46 14.22 11.26
N GLU A 456 -13.35 15.50 10.91
CA GLU A 456 -14.18 16.55 11.51
C GLU A 456 -15.66 16.36 11.16
N ASP A 457 -15.95 15.87 9.94
CA ASP A 457 -17.30 15.53 9.51
C ASP A 457 -17.37 14.14 8.85
N PRO A 458 -17.44 13.06 9.67
CA PRO A 458 -17.38 11.69 9.17
C PRO A 458 -18.56 11.31 8.27
N LEU A 459 -18.27 10.54 7.25
CA LEU A 459 -19.26 9.93 6.37
C LEU A 459 -20.16 8.95 7.13
N ASP A 460 -21.39 8.73 6.64
CA ASP A 460 -22.27 7.73 7.24
C ASP A 460 -21.81 6.31 6.86
N TYR A 461 -21.28 6.12 5.62
CA TYR A 461 -20.82 4.83 5.10
C TYR A 461 -19.55 4.96 4.29
N LEU A 462 -18.64 4.00 4.41
CA LEU A 462 -17.47 3.83 3.56
C LEU A 462 -17.51 2.45 2.89
N PHE A 463 -17.65 2.44 1.58
CA PHE A 463 -17.55 1.23 0.76
C PHE A 463 -16.10 1.03 0.34
N VAL A 464 -15.54 -0.11 0.69
CA VAL A 464 -14.17 -0.51 0.35
C VAL A 464 -14.24 -1.57 -0.74
N GLY A 465 -13.92 -1.18 -1.97
CA GLY A 465 -13.83 -2.08 -3.11
C GLY A 465 -12.50 -2.81 -3.14
N GLU A 466 -12.49 -4.05 -3.63
CA GLU A 466 -11.32 -4.94 -3.64
C GLU A 466 -10.68 -5.04 -2.24
N ALA A 467 -11.52 -5.25 -1.22
CA ALA A 467 -11.15 -5.16 0.18
C ALA A 467 -10.07 -6.19 0.59
N SER A 468 -9.97 -7.32 -0.09
CA SER A 468 -8.93 -8.33 0.09
C SER A 468 -7.51 -7.80 -0.21
N GLN A 469 -7.40 -6.79 -1.07
CA GLN A 469 -6.13 -6.14 -1.43
C GLN A 469 -5.80 -4.92 -0.56
N VAL A 470 -6.70 -4.54 0.37
CA VAL A 470 -6.51 -3.35 1.21
C VAL A 470 -5.83 -3.75 2.52
N ALA A 471 -4.67 -3.19 2.79
CA ALA A 471 -3.95 -3.43 4.04
C ALA A 471 -4.77 -3.00 5.27
N MET A 472 -4.68 -3.77 6.36
CA MET A 472 -5.33 -3.45 7.63
C MET A 472 -4.91 -2.06 8.15
N ALA A 473 -3.66 -1.66 7.96
CA ALA A 473 -3.17 -0.33 8.31
C ALA A 473 -3.98 0.79 7.65
N ASN A 474 -4.35 0.61 6.36
CA ASN A 474 -5.20 1.57 5.65
C ASN A 474 -6.60 1.65 6.28
N LEU A 475 -7.20 0.50 6.61
CA LEU A 475 -8.53 0.47 7.23
C LEU A 475 -8.54 1.12 8.61
N VAL A 476 -7.51 0.88 9.43
CA VAL A 476 -7.34 1.54 10.73
C VAL A 476 -7.17 3.05 10.55
N ALA A 477 -6.30 3.48 9.65
CA ALA A 477 -6.03 4.91 9.41
C ALA A 477 -7.27 5.69 8.95
N VAL A 478 -8.17 5.08 8.17
CA VAL A 478 -9.39 5.75 7.66
C VAL A 478 -10.62 5.54 8.55
N SER A 479 -10.53 4.74 9.60
CA SER A 479 -11.69 4.38 10.44
C SER A 479 -12.38 5.57 11.11
N GLY A 480 -11.66 6.66 11.34
CA GLY A 480 -12.21 7.90 11.85
C GLY A 480 -13.04 8.72 10.84
N ALA A 481 -12.94 8.40 9.55
CA ALA A 481 -13.64 9.13 8.48
C ALA A 481 -15.07 8.64 8.25
N THR A 482 -15.52 7.60 8.93
CA THR A 482 -16.85 7.01 8.69
C THR A 482 -17.45 6.32 9.93
N LYS A 483 -18.78 6.27 9.98
CA LYS A 483 -19.52 5.54 11.01
C LYS A 483 -19.62 4.06 10.70
N ASN A 484 -19.88 3.69 9.45
CA ASN A 484 -20.06 2.31 8.99
C ASN A 484 -19.06 1.95 7.89
N ILE A 485 -18.47 0.76 7.95
CA ILE A 485 -17.56 0.24 6.93
C ILE A 485 -18.24 -0.94 6.22
N ILE A 486 -18.21 -0.95 4.89
CA ILE A 486 -18.68 -2.06 4.07
C ILE A 486 -17.48 -2.54 3.24
N LEU A 487 -17.02 -3.75 3.53
CA LEU A 487 -15.94 -4.40 2.82
C LEU A 487 -16.49 -5.26 1.70
N MET A 488 -16.07 -5.00 0.46
CA MET A 488 -16.47 -5.79 -0.70
C MET A 488 -15.23 -6.39 -1.34
N GLY A 489 -15.19 -7.70 -1.41
CA GLY A 489 -14.00 -8.39 -1.93
C GLY A 489 -14.27 -9.84 -2.29
N ASP A 490 -13.20 -10.47 -2.76
CA ASP A 490 -13.15 -11.90 -2.98
C ASP A 490 -12.08 -12.48 -2.04
N GLN A 491 -12.41 -13.52 -1.33
CA GLN A 491 -11.50 -14.18 -0.41
C GLN A 491 -10.34 -14.90 -1.13
N MET A 492 -10.52 -15.19 -2.41
CA MET A 492 -9.57 -15.95 -3.24
C MET A 492 -8.64 -15.05 -4.08
N GLN A 493 -8.70 -13.74 -3.90
CA GLN A 493 -7.81 -12.76 -4.55
C GLN A 493 -6.68 -12.31 -3.64
#